data_efb7b1da575bacee6d61dfccc74158bf
#
_entry.id   efb7b1da575bacee6d61dfccc74158bf
#
_cell.length_a   1.000
_cell.length_b   1.000
_cell.length_c   1.000
_cell.angle_alpha   90.00
_cell.angle_beta   90.00
_cell.angle_gamma   90.00
#
_symmetry.space_group_name_H-M   'P 1'
#
loop_
_entity.id
_entity.type
_entity.pdbx_description
1 polymer ?
#
loop_
_entity_poly.entity_id
_entity_poly.type
_entity_poly.pdbx_seq_one_letter_code
_entity_poly.pdbx_strand_id
1 'polypeptide(L)'
;MRLKEDHMLNGQLKPAYNVQLAVHSEYIMGVGVFPNPTDTNTLIPFMQQLEGQYKQHFQYVVADAGYDSNENLAWLWTHNYKTCIKPSTYEVSKTKKYKTDIGRVDNMLYDEATDTFTCAKGRTLRFQYIRRNKSKTGFIKQNRVYRCENCNYCGLRKECQKLKFGTLPKGNKAIYIATDYRELLAKNKAVFELSLIHI
;
A
#
# COMPACT_ATOMS: atom_id res chain seq x y z
N MET A 1 19.90 -10.27 -3.91
CA MET A 1 19.32 -10.08 -2.55
C MET A 1 19.66 -11.26 -1.65
N ARG A 2 19.32 -11.20 -0.36
CA ARG A 2 19.35 -12.37 0.54
C ARG A 2 17.94 -12.90 0.71
N LEU A 3 17.76 -14.22 0.71
CA LEU A 3 16.50 -14.85 1.08
C LEU A 3 16.14 -14.43 2.52
N LYS A 4 14.86 -14.15 2.76
CA LYS A 4 14.37 -13.81 4.12
C LYS A 4 14.20 -15.03 5.01
N GLU A 5 13.97 -16.21 4.40
CA GLU A 5 13.75 -17.47 5.07
C GLU A 5 14.80 -18.48 4.62
N ASP A 6 15.33 -19.23 5.56
CA ASP A 6 16.24 -20.34 5.31
C ASP A 6 15.40 -21.62 5.20
N HIS A 7 15.03 -21.99 3.98
CA HIS A 7 14.26 -23.20 3.71
C HIS A 7 14.98 -24.49 4.12
N MET A 8 16.32 -24.43 4.25
CA MET A 8 17.14 -25.57 4.68
C MET A 8 17.33 -25.65 6.20
N LEU A 9 16.85 -24.62 6.93
CA LEU A 9 16.96 -24.50 8.40
C LEU A 9 18.39 -24.67 8.93
N ASN A 10 19.39 -24.30 8.15
CA ASN A 10 20.81 -24.40 8.50
C ASN A 10 21.46 -23.05 8.84
N GLY A 11 20.67 -21.98 8.98
CA GLY A 11 21.13 -20.64 9.32
C GLY A 11 21.88 -19.90 8.20
N GLN A 12 21.89 -20.43 6.99
CA GLN A 12 22.58 -19.82 5.85
C GLN A 12 21.65 -18.95 5.02
N LEU A 13 21.92 -17.65 4.97
CA LEU A 13 21.26 -16.73 4.08
C LEU A 13 21.91 -16.78 2.70
N LYS A 14 21.29 -17.47 1.76
CA LYS A 14 21.79 -17.60 0.38
C LYS A 14 21.46 -16.36 -0.45
N PRO A 15 22.34 -15.95 -1.39
CA PRO A 15 22.00 -14.94 -2.38
C PRO A 15 20.87 -15.44 -3.29
N ALA A 16 19.96 -14.53 -3.67
CA ALA A 16 18.83 -14.86 -4.55
C ALA A 16 18.48 -13.67 -5.44
N TYR A 17 17.85 -13.97 -6.55
CA TYR A 17 17.23 -12.99 -7.44
C TYR A 17 15.71 -13.06 -7.33
N ASN A 18 15.05 -11.95 -7.57
CA ASN A 18 13.62 -11.88 -7.73
C ASN A 18 13.29 -12.08 -9.21
N VAL A 19 12.59 -13.16 -9.53
CA VAL A 19 12.22 -13.50 -10.91
C VAL A 19 10.76 -13.16 -11.11
N GLN A 20 10.47 -12.32 -12.11
CA GLN A 20 9.14 -11.92 -12.51
C GLN A 20 8.75 -12.64 -13.80
N LEU A 21 7.53 -13.12 -13.88
CA LEU A 21 6.98 -13.77 -15.07
C LEU A 21 5.74 -12.99 -15.53
N ALA A 22 5.69 -12.64 -16.81
CA ALA A 22 4.48 -12.16 -17.46
C ALA A 22 3.85 -13.31 -18.23
N VAL A 23 2.56 -13.54 -17.97
CA VAL A 23 1.79 -14.62 -18.62
C VAL A 23 0.56 -14.02 -19.29
N HIS A 24 0.29 -14.44 -20.51
CA HIS A 24 -0.94 -14.13 -21.24
C HIS A 24 -1.43 -15.36 -21.99
N SER A 25 -2.70 -15.73 -21.81
CA SER A 25 -3.32 -16.91 -22.44
C SER A 25 -2.46 -18.18 -22.30
N GLU A 26 -1.98 -18.45 -21.09
CA GLU A 26 -1.14 -19.61 -20.72
C GLU A 26 0.31 -19.58 -21.27
N TYR A 27 0.69 -18.56 -22.04
CA TYR A 27 2.04 -18.38 -22.54
C TYR A 27 2.87 -17.42 -21.69
N ILE A 28 4.13 -17.76 -21.49
CA ILE A 28 5.10 -16.86 -20.86
C ILE A 28 5.50 -15.81 -21.89
N MET A 29 5.04 -14.57 -21.67
CA MET A 29 5.34 -13.42 -22.52
C MET A 29 6.68 -12.77 -22.16
N GLY A 30 7.14 -12.92 -20.94
CA GLY A 30 8.43 -12.36 -20.54
C GLY A 30 8.91 -12.84 -19.19
N VAL A 31 10.22 -12.75 -19.04
CA VAL A 31 10.93 -13.06 -17.79
C VAL A 31 11.79 -11.87 -17.42
N GLY A 32 11.63 -11.38 -16.19
CA GLY A 32 12.48 -10.33 -15.62
C GLY A 32 13.25 -10.85 -14.41
N VAL A 33 14.53 -10.53 -14.31
CA VAL A 33 15.38 -10.92 -13.17
C VAL A 33 15.86 -9.66 -12.47
N PHE A 34 15.51 -9.50 -11.20
CA PHE A 34 15.75 -8.28 -10.44
C PHE A 34 16.52 -8.55 -9.15
N PRO A 35 17.44 -7.66 -8.75
CA PRO A 35 18.13 -7.74 -7.47
C PRO A 35 17.27 -7.25 -6.29
N ASN A 36 16.09 -6.70 -6.56
CA ASN A 36 15.19 -6.11 -5.57
C ASN A 36 14.52 -7.19 -4.69
N PRO A 37 14.52 -7.04 -3.37
CA PRO A 37 13.93 -8.04 -2.46
C PRO A 37 12.40 -7.99 -2.39
N THR A 38 11.75 -7.01 -3.03
CA THR A 38 10.30 -6.82 -3.03
C THR A 38 9.79 -6.54 -4.44
N ASP A 39 8.59 -7.01 -4.73
CA ASP A 39 7.95 -6.89 -6.04
C ASP A 39 7.49 -5.46 -6.35
N THR A 40 7.28 -4.64 -5.32
CA THR A 40 6.88 -3.23 -5.48
C THR A 40 7.80 -2.42 -6.40
N ASN A 41 9.08 -2.76 -6.47
CA ASN A 41 10.07 -2.01 -7.27
C ASN A 41 10.37 -2.68 -8.61
N THR A 42 9.72 -3.80 -8.93
CA THR A 42 10.00 -4.56 -10.16
C THR A 42 8.92 -4.37 -11.23
N LEU A 43 7.69 -3.98 -10.85
CA LEU A 43 6.57 -3.87 -11.77
C LEU A 43 6.86 -2.90 -12.92
N ILE A 44 7.19 -1.66 -12.59
CA ILE A 44 7.38 -0.61 -13.60
C ILE A 44 8.49 -0.97 -14.60
N PRO A 45 9.73 -1.31 -14.15
CA PRO A 45 10.78 -1.69 -15.10
C PRO A 45 10.44 -2.95 -15.89
N PHE A 46 9.69 -3.90 -15.31
CA PHE A 46 9.28 -5.09 -16.02
C PHE A 46 8.22 -4.80 -17.09
N MET A 47 7.23 -3.96 -16.79
CA MET A 47 6.25 -3.51 -17.78
C MET A 47 6.89 -2.75 -18.93
N GLN A 48 7.85 -1.86 -18.64
CA GLN A 48 8.61 -1.13 -19.66
C GLN A 48 9.43 -2.08 -20.55
N GLN A 49 10.02 -3.14 -19.96
CA GLN A 49 10.71 -4.19 -20.71
C GLN A 49 9.76 -4.91 -21.68
N LEU A 50 8.57 -5.30 -21.21
CA LEU A 50 7.58 -6.00 -22.02
C LEU A 50 7.06 -5.11 -23.18
N GLU A 51 6.71 -3.85 -22.90
CA GLU A 51 6.26 -2.91 -23.95
C GLU A 51 7.35 -2.66 -25.00
N GLY A 52 8.60 -2.52 -24.55
CA GLY A 52 9.74 -2.38 -25.46
C GLY A 52 9.98 -3.61 -26.34
N GLN A 53 9.77 -4.81 -25.79
CA GLN A 53 9.93 -6.08 -26.49
C GLN A 53 8.85 -6.30 -27.54
N TYR A 54 7.58 -6.07 -27.17
CA TYR A 54 6.44 -6.35 -28.05
C TYR A 54 6.00 -5.16 -28.88
N LYS A 55 6.50 -3.95 -28.57
CA LYS A 55 6.06 -2.69 -29.19
C LYS A 55 4.54 -2.50 -29.15
N GLN A 56 3.93 -3.03 -28.09
CA GLN A 56 2.49 -3.06 -27.89
C GLN A 56 2.16 -2.64 -26.46
N HIS A 57 1.08 -1.87 -26.32
CA HIS A 57 0.52 -1.52 -25.02
C HIS A 57 -0.50 -2.59 -24.58
N PHE A 58 -0.33 -3.10 -23.38
CA PHE A 58 -1.27 -4.06 -22.78
C PHE A 58 -2.42 -3.31 -22.11
N GLN A 59 -3.64 -3.78 -22.31
CA GLN A 59 -4.80 -3.10 -21.74
C GLN A 59 -5.00 -3.37 -20.26
N TYR A 60 -4.72 -4.59 -19.80
CA TYR A 60 -4.95 -5.06 -18.44
C TYR A 60 -3.67 -5.51 -17.79
N VAL A 61 -3.54 -5.20 -16.49
CA VAL A 61 -2.48 -5.73 -15.63
C VAL A 61 -3.12 -6.39 -14.40
N VAL A 62 -2.92 -7.69 -14.29
CA VAL A 62 -3.36 -8.50 -13.15
C VAL A 62 -2.12 -8.90 -12.36
N ALA A 63 -2.08 -8.59 -11.07
CA ALA A 63 -0.93 -8.93 -10.23
C ALA A 63 -1.34 -9.19 -8.77
N ASP A 64 -0.45 -9.81 -8.01
CA ASP A 64 -0.69 -10.10 -6.60
C ASP A 64 -0.48 -8.86 -5.69
N ALA A 65 -0.68 -9.07 -4.39
CA ALA A 65 -0.58 -8.02 -3.39
C ALA A 65 0.84 -7.47 -3.18
N GLY A 66 1.87 -8.18 -3.64
CA GLY A 66 3.27 -7.75 -3.57
C GLY A 66 3.53 -6.51 -4.43
N TYR A 67 2.71 -6.28 -5.44
CA TYR A 67 2.81 -5.14 -6.35
C TYR A 67 1.97 -3.93 -5.93
N ASP A 68 1.11 -4.06 -4.90
CA ASP A 68 0.27 -2.95 -4.43
C ASP A 68 1.12 -1.87 -3.78
N SER A 69 1.32 -0.79 -4.51
CA SER A 69 2.00 0.42 -4.02
C SER A 69 1.43 1.68 -4.67
N ASN A 70 1.61 2.82 -3.98
CA ASN A 70 1.18 4.11 -4.52
C ASN A 70 1.84 4.42 -5.87
N GLU A 71 3.14 4.15 -5.98
CA GLU A 71 3.93 4.40 -7.18
C GLU A 71 3.47 3.53 -8.35
N ASN A 72 3.26 2.23 -8.12
CA ASN A 72 2.81 1.31 -9.16
C ASN A 72 1.40 1.64 -9.64
N LEU A 73 0.45 1.88 -8.74
CA LEU A 73 -0.92 2.25 -9.14
C LEU A 73 -0.94 3.60 -9.87
N ALA A 74 -0.18 4.59 -9.42
CA ALA A 74 -0.08 5.87 -10.09
C ALA A 74 0.53 5.74 -11.49
N TRP A 75 1.60 4.97 -11.63
CA TRP A 75 2.23 4.73 -12.93
C TRP A 75 1.30 4.00 -13.89
N LEU A 76 0.67 2.92 -13.46
CA LEU A 76 -0.29 2.17 -14.28
C LEU A 76 -1.47 3.04 -14.72
N TRP A 77 -1.99 3.86 -13.82
CA TRP A 77 -3.08 4.78 -14.13
C TRP A 77 -2.67 5.84 -15.17
N THR A 78 -1.51 6.46 -15.01
CA THR A 78 -1.01 7.49 -15.95
C THR A 78 -0.69 6.92 -17.32
N HIS A 79 -0.40 5.62 -17.41
CA HIS A 79 -0.16 4.90 -18.66
C HIS A 79 -1.43 4.18 -19.20
N ASN A 80 -2.62 4.54 -18.69
CA ASN A 80 -3.91 4.02 -19.15
C ASN A 80 -4.11 2.50 -19.02
N TYR A 81 -3.44 1.85 -18.06
CA TYR A 81 -3.70 0.46 -17.76
C TYR A 81 -4.97 0.29 -16.89
N LYS A 82 -5.76 -0.72 -17.20
CA LYS A 82 -6.79 -1.23 -16.29
C LYS A 82 -6.15 -2.21 -15.32
N THR A 83 -6.22 -1.91 -14.03
CA THR A 83 -5.51 -2.66 -13.00
C THR A 83 -6.43 -3.60 -12.24
N CYS A 84 -5.97 -4.82 -11.99
CA CYS A 84 -6.59 -5.79 -11.09
C CYS A 84 -5.49 -6.33 -10.15
N ILE A 85 -5.01 -5.48 -9.25
CA ILE A 85 -3.99 -5.85 -8.27
C ILE A 85 -4.68 -6.14 -6.94
N LYS A 86 -4.40 -7.31 -6.34
CA LYS A 86 -4.94 -7.63 -5.01
C LYS A 86 -4.47 -6.57 -4.00
N PRO A 87 -5.38 -5.84 -3.31
CA PRO A 87 -4.97 -4.87 -2.31
C PRO A 87 -4.18 -5.54 -1.17
N SER A 88 -3.06 -4.97 -0.78
CA SER A 88 -2.17 -5.52 0.25
C SER A 88 -2.86 -5.70 1.62
N THR A 89 -3.90 -4.92 1.87
CA THR A 89 -4.71 -5.01 3.10
C THR A 89 -5.96 -5.86 2.96
N TYR A 90 -6.23 -6.47 1.80
CA TYR A 90 -7.50 -7.14 1.50
C TYR A 90 -7.88 -8.21 2.53
N GLU A 91 -6.97 -9.18 2.78
CA GLU A 91 -7.25 -10.26 3.74
C GLU A 91 -7.25 -9.74 5.19
N VAL A 92 -6.29 -8.90 5.53
CA VAL A 92 -6.16 -8.36 6.89
C VAL A 92 -7.37 -7.49 7.25
N SER A 93 -7.95 -6.75 6.29
CA SER A 93 -9.14 -5.90 6.51
C SER A 93 -10.39 -6.67 6.93
N LYS A 94 -10.48 -7.95 6.58
CA LYS A 94 -11.59 -8.83 6.98
C LYS A 94 -11.52 -9.25 8.44
N THR A 95 -10.35 -9.20 9.06
CA THR A 95 -10.12 -9.69 10.43
C THR A 95 -10.78 -8.79 11.48
N LYS A 96 -11.24 -9.40 12.59
CA LYS A 96 -11.78 -8.66 13.74
C LYS A 96 -10.77 -7.65 14.28
N LYS A 97 -9.49 -8.05 14.38
CA LYS A 97 -8.39 -7.20 14.84
C LYS A 97 -8.25 -5.91 14.00
N TYR A 98 -8.40 -5.99 12.69
CA TYR A 98 -8.36 -4.80 11.82
C TYR A 98 -9.54 -3.89 12.06
N LYS A 99 -10.75 -4.47 12.09
CA LYS A 99 -12.02 -3.74 12.22
C LYS A 99 -12.19 -3.05 13.58
N THR A 100 -11.58 -3.61 14.64
CA THR A 100 -11.63 -3.04 16.00
C THR A 100 -10.44 -2.15 16.34
N ASP A 101 -9.47 -2.00 15.43
CA ASP A 101 -8.26 -1.21 15.68
C ASP A 101 -8.53 0.29 15.63
N ILE A 102 -8.69 0.88 16.80
CA ILE A 102 -8.99 2.32 16.99
C ILE A 102 -7.89 3.27 16.49
N GLY A 103 -6.71 2.75 16.25
CA GLY A 103 -5.57 3.53 15.74
C GLY A 103 -5.55 3.69 14.23
N ARG A 104 -6.39 2.93 13.49
CA ARG A 104 -6.48 2.98 12.03
C ARG A 104 -7.38 4.10 11.55
N VAL A 105 -6.95 4.78 10.52
CA VAL A 105 -7.74 5.83 9.88
C VAL A 105 -9.02 5.29 9.24
N ASP A 106 -9.01 4.05 8.76
CA ASP A 106 -10.16 3.41 8.13
C ASP A 106 -11.32 3.16 9.13
N ASN A 107 -11.01 3.17 10.44
CA ASN A 107 -11.98 3.02 11.53
C ASN A 107 -12.31 4.35 12.23
N MET A 108 -11.88 5.47 11.67
CA MET A 108 -12.22 6.81 12.15
C MET A 108 -13.35 7.41 11.30
N LEU A 109 -14.25 8.13 11.94
CA LEU A 109 -15.28 8.88 11.22
C LEU A 109 -14.63 10.08 10.53
N TYR A 110 -14.90 10.23 9.23
CA TYR A 110 -14.49 11.40 8.47
C TYR A 110 -15.69 12.29 8.19
N ASP A 111 -15.56 13.55 8.49
CA ASP A 111 -16.53 14.58 8.16
C ASP A 111 -15.98 15.39 6.97
N GLU A 112 -16.63 15.24 5.84
CA GLU A 112 -16.24 15.90 4.59
C GLU A 112 -16.48 17.42 4.63
N ALA A 113 -17.55 17.85 5.31
CA ALA A 113 -17.91 19.27 5.38
C ALA A 113 -16.87 20.12 6.14
N THR A 114 -16.26 19.52 7.17
CA THR A 114 -15.25 20.20 8.00
C THR A 114 -13.82 19.73 7.71
N ASP A 115 -13.65 18.76 6.81
CA ASP A 115 -12.36 18.10 6.51
C ASP A 115 -11.64 17.62 7.78
N THR A 116 -12.36 16.88 8.64
CA THR A 116 -11.85 16.42 9.92
C THR A 116 -12.11 14.94 10.16
N PHE A 117 -11.26 14.32 10.99
CA PHE A 117 -11.46 12.96 11.46
C PHE A 117 -11.82 12.97 12.95
N THR A 118 -12.68 12.06 13.36
CA THR A 118 -13.03 11.85 14.78
C THR A 118 -12.41 10.55 15.28
N CYS A 119 -11.61 10.60 16.35
CA CYS A 119 -11.01 9.42 16.95
C CYS A 119 -12.01 8.67 17.85
N ALA A 120 -11.66 7.45 18.28
CA ALA A 120 -12.50 6.61 19.14
C ALA A 120 -12.88 7.25 20.49
N LYS A 121 -12.18 8.30 20.94
CA LYS A 121 -12.54 9.08 22.14
C LYS A 121 -13.41 10.30 21.82
N GLY A 122 -13.87 10.46 20.57
CA GLY A 122 -14.68 11.61 20.15
C GLY A 122 -13.90 12.90 19.95
N ARG A 123 -12.56 12.86 19.90
CA ARG A 123 -11.74 14.05 19.67
C ARG A 123 -11.46 14.25 18.19
N THR A 124 -11.38 15.50 17.76
CA THR A 124 -11.20 15.89 16.37
C THR A 124 -9.72 15.87 15.98
N LEU A 125 -9.43 15.34 14.80
CA LEU A 125 -8.16 15.49 14.12
C LEU A 125 -8.34 16.44 12.94
N ARG A 126 -7.62 17.57 12.97
CA ARG A 126 -7.70 18.61 11.94
C ARG A 126 -6.54 18.52 10.97
N PHE A 127 -6.77 18.92 9.72
CA PHE A 127 -5.72 19.09 8.73
C PHE A 127 -4.66 20.06 9.24
N GLN A 128 -3.39 19.73 9.01
CA GLN A 128 -2.26 20.57 9.40
C GLN A 128 -1.47 21.05 8.19
N TYR A 129 -0.99 20.13 7.37
CA TYR A 129 -0.15 20.40 6.20
C TYR A 129 -0.08 19.20 5.27
N ILE A 130 0.47 19.42 4.08
CA ILE A 130 0.81 18.36 3.12
C ILE A 130 2.29 17.98 3.30
N ARG A 131 2.55 16.73 3.62
CA ARG A 131 3.89 16.16 3.68
C ARG A 131 4.23 15.50 2.34
N ARG A 132 5.33 15.95 1.74
CA ARG A 132 5.89 15.35 0.52
C ARG A 132 7.07 14.46 0.88
N ASN A 133 7.07 13.23 0.40
CA ASN A 133 8.17 12.28 0.56
C ASN A 133 8.59 11.78 -0.82
N LYS A 134 9.88 11.86 -1.12
CA LYS A 134 10.46 11.33 -2.36
C LYS A 134 10.98 9.91 -2.11
N SER A 135 10.57 8.95 -2.96
CA SER A 135 11.11 7.58 -2.94
C SER A 135 12.53 7.53 -3.52
N LYS A 136 13.19 6.39 -3.40
CA LYS A 136 14.50 6.15 -4.04
C LYS A 136 14.41 6.15 -5.58
N THR A 137 13.25 5.85 -6.12
CA THR A 137 12.94 5.86 -7.56
C THR A 137 12.63 7.26 -8.09
N GLY A 138 12.51 8.25 -7.21
CA GLY A 138 12.17 9.63 -7.57
C GLY A 138 10.70 9.97 -7.46
N PHE A 139 9.81 9.01 -7.21
CA PHE A 139 8.39 9.23 -7.06
C PHE A 139 8.08 10.09 -5.84
N ILE A 140 7.21 11.09 -6.00
CA ILE A 140 6.81 12.02 -4.92
C ILE A 140 5.43 11.64 -4.41
N LYS A 141 5.41 11.05 -3.21
CA LYS A 141 4.17 10.78 -2.48
C LYS A 141 3.74 11.99 -1.67
N GLN A 142 2.51 12.43 -1.84
CA GLN A 142 1.90 13.49 -1.04
C GLN A 142 0.95 12.89 -0.01
N ASN A 143 1.09 13.30 1.25
CA ASN A 143 0.21 12.88 2.32
C ASN A 143 -0.39 14.13 3.00
N ARG A 144 -1.70 14.19 3.10
CA ARG A 144 -2.39 15.12 3.99
C ARG A 144 -2.20 14.65 5.42
N VAL A 145 -1.70 15.51 6.27
CA VAL A 145 -1.43 15.20 7.69
C VAL A 145 -2.52 15.82 8.54
N TYR A 146 -3.22 14.97 9.30
CA TYR A 146 -4.20 15.40 10.28
C TYR A 146 -3.69 15.08 11.66
N ARG A 147 -3.90 15.98 12.62
CA ARG A 147 -3.43 15.80 13.99
C ARG A 147 -4.57 16.02 14.97
N CYS A 148 -4.64 15.16 15.97
CA CYS A 148 -5.58 15.30 17.08
C CYS A 148 -5.24 16.55 17.90
N GLU A 149 -6.25 17.31 18.30
CA GLU A 149 -6.11 18.54 19.07
C GLU A 149 -5.39 18.29 20.38
N ASN A 150 -5.79 17.27 21.11
CA ASN A 150 -5.20 16.95 22.41
C ASN A 150 -5.29 15.44 22.69
N CYS A 151 -4.19 14.80 23.02
CA CYS A 151 -4.12 13.41 23.46
C CYS A 151 -3.70 13.26 24.93
N ASN A 152 -3.60 14.37 25.68
CA ASN A 152 -3.27 14.31 27.11
C ASN A 152 -4.41 13.63 27.89
N TYR A 153 -4.05 12.87 28.91
CA TYR A 153 -4.99 12.12 29.76
C TYR A 153 -5.98 11.21 29.02
N CYS A 154 -5.59 10.75 27.81
CA CYS A 154 -6.41 9.84 27.03
C CYS A 154 -6.10 8.39 27.42
N GLY A 155 -7.06 7.69 28.06
CA GLY A 155 -6.90 6.28 28.44
C GLY A 155 -6.66 5.33 27.26
N LEU A 156 -7.16 5.69 26.05
CA LEU A 156 -6.98 4.90 24.83
C LEU A 156 -5.65 5.20 24.09
N ARG A 157 -4.80 6.05 24.63
CA ARG A 157 -3.61 6.55 23.93
C ARG A 157 -2.63 5.44 23.52
N LYS A 158 -2.42 4.45 24.39
CA LYS A 158 -1.51 3.32 24.13
C LYS A 158 -1.97 2.48 22.95
N GLU A 159 -3.25 2.12 22.90
CA GLU A 159 -3.85 1.34 21.82
C GLU A 159 -3.92 2.15 20.52
N CYS A 160 -4.40 3.39 20.59
CA CYS A 160 -4.55 4.27 19.46
C CYS A 160 -3.22 4.57 18.74
N GLN A 161 -2.14 4.76 19.48
CA GLN A 161 -0.81 5.08 18.93
C GLN A 161 0.08 3.85 18.75
N LYS A 162 -0.36 2.65 19.17
CA LYS A 162 0.38 1.37 19.09
C LYS A 162 1.82 1.48 19.58
N LEU A 163 1.95 2.00 20.77
CA LEU A 163 3.26 2.23 21.36
C LEU A 163 3.89 0.91 21.80
N LYS A 164 5.18 0.79 21.57
CA LYS A 164 5.97 -0.30 22.15
C LYS A 164 5.95 -0.22 23.66
N PHE A 165 6.01 -1.37 24.32
CA PHE A 165 6.06 -1.46 25.78
C PHE A 165 7.17 -0.55 26.34
N GLY A 166 6.86 0.21 27.37
CA GLY A 166 7.81 1.14 28.01
C GLY A 166 8.03 2.47 27.28
N THR A 167 7.42 2.69 26.10
CA THR A 167 7.56 3.94 25.36
C THR A 167 6.43 4.90 25.71
N LEU A 168 6.76 6.13 26.12
CA LEU A 168 5.78 7.20 26.25
C LEU A 168 5.48 7.81 24.90
N PRO A 169 4.20 8.11 24.58
CA PRO A 169 3.84 8.74 23.33
C PRO A 169 4.38 10.16 23.25
N LYS A 170 5.12 10.43 22.17
CA LYS A 170 5.55 11.79 21.87
C LYS A 170 4.47 12.49 21.05
N GLY A 171 3.85 13.54 21.62
CA GLY A 171 2.87 14.37 20.94
C GLY A 171 1.49 13.73 20.70
N ASN A 172 0.64 14.46 20.00
CA ASN A 172 -0.71 14.04 19.68
C ASN A 172 -0.76 13.06 18.51
N LYS A 173 -1.81 12.22 18.44
CA LYS A 173 -2.04 11.31 17.31
C LYS A 173 -2.03 12.07 16.01
N ALA A 174 -1.23 11.61 15.07
CA ALA A 174 -1.24 12.09 13.70
C ALA A 174 -1.58 10.92 12.75
N ILE A 175 -2.33 11.21 11.70
CA ILE A 175 -2.63 10.30 10.60
C ILE A 175 -2.16 10.91 9.29
N TYR A 176 -1.79 10.04 8.33
CA TYR A 176 -1.22 10.41 7.05
C TYR A 176 -2.08 9.80 5.95
N ILE A 177 -2.66 10.64 5.10
CA ILE A 177 -3.60 10.23 4.06
C ILE A 177 -3.04 10.62 2.70
N ALA A 178 -2.70 9.63 1.91
CA ALA A 178 -2.39 9.82 0.49
C ALA A 178 -3.70 9.77 -0.30
N THR A 179 -4.29 10.93 -0.58
CA THR A 179 -5.60 11.04 -1.23
C THR A 179 -5.59 10.36 -2.59
N ASP A 180 -4.61 10.70 -3.44
CA ASP A 180 -4.46 10.15 -4.79
C ASP A 180 -4.38 8.60 -4.76
N TYR A 181 -3.58 8.06 -3.82
CA TYR A 181 -3.47 6.62 -3.67
C TYR A 181 -4.78 5.96 -3.22
N ARG A 182 -5.54 6.61 -2.32
CA ARG A 182 -6.84 6.08 -1.89
C ARG A 182 -7.84 6.00 -3.02
N GLU A 183 -7.88 7.00 -3.89
CA GLU A 183 -8.74 6.99 -5.08
C GLU A 183 -8.34 5.88 -6.05
N LEU A 184 -7.05 5.76 -6.36
CA LEU A 184 -6.52 4.70 -7.22
C LEU A 184 -6.76 3.32 -6.64
N LEU A 185 -6.54 3.17 -5.33
CA LEU A 185 -6.78 1.91 -4.62
C LEU A 185 -8.27 1.53 -4.62
N ALA A 186 -9.17 2.49 -4.47
CA ALA A 186 -10.62 2.24 -4.53
C ALA A 186 -11.04 1.77 -5.93
N LYS A 187 -10.55 2.41 -7.00
CA LYS A 187 -10.78 2.01 -8.38
C LYS A 187 -10.24 0.60 -8.66
N ASN A 188 -9.01 0.34 -8.28
CA ASN A 188 -8.38 -0.97 -8.43
C ASN A 188 -9.14 -2.06 -7.62
N LYS A 189 -9.55 -1.75 -6.39
CA LYS A 189 -10.31 -2.66 -5.53
C LYS A 189 -11.66 -3.03 -6.15
N ALA A 190 -12.37 -2.08 -6.73
CA ALA A 190 -13.63 -2.34 -7.41
C ALA A 190 -13.46 -3.35 -8.57
N VAL A 191 -12.41 -3.19 -9.39
CA VAL A 191 -12.10 -4.15 -10.47
C VAL A 191 -11.72 -5.52 -9.89
N PHE A 192 -10.91 -5.56 -8.83
CA PHE A 192 -10.50 -6.79 -8.17
C PHE A 192 -11.70 -7.56 -7.59
N GLU A 193 -12.62 -6.87 -6.91
CA GLU A 193 -13.82 -7.50 -6.34
C GLU A 193 -14.76 -8.02 -7.43
N LEU A 194 -14.90 -7.33 -8.56
CA LEU A 194 -15.65 -7.83 -9.71
C LEU A 194 -15.01 -9.09 -10.31
N SER A 195 -13.69 -9.17 -10.37
CA SER A 195 -12.98 -10.35 -10.88
C SER A 195 -13.25 -11.62 -10.04
N LEU A 196 -13.52 -11.47 -8.74
CA LEU A 196 -13.83 -12.59 -7.84
C LEU A 196 -15.23 -13.16 -8.06
N ILE A 197 -16.14 -12.42 -8.70
CA ILE A 197 -17.52 -12.86 -8.97
C ILE A 197 -17.58 -13.73 -10.23
N HIS A 198 -16.59 -13.61 -11.11
CA HIS A 198 -16.54 -14.29 -12.41
C HIS A 198 -15.61 -15.53 -12.42
N ILE A 199 -15.08 -15.93 -11.27
CA ILE A 199 -14.37 -17.20 -11.06
C ILE A 199 -15.33 -18.20 -10.40
#